data_8e4816cd6ade92a49185d1112c1049b7
#
_entry.id   8e4816cd6ade92a49185d1112c1049b7
#
_cell.length_a   1.000
_cell.length_b   1.000
_cell.length_c   1.000
_cell.angle_alpha   90.00
_cell.angle_beta   90.00
_cell.angle_gamma   90.00
#
_symmetry.space_group_name_H-M   'P 1'
#
loop_
_entity.id
_entity.type
_entity.pdbx_description
1 polymer ?
#
loop_
_entity_poly.entity_id
_entity_poly.type
_entity_poly.pdbx_seq_one_letter_code
_entity_poly.pdbx_strand_id
1 'polypeptide(L)'
;VVAIIGPSGSGKSTFLRCLNCMEDPTGGQIIFNGVDIADPKVDINIHRRHMGMVFQHFNLYNNKTVIQNIMLAPVLVRCQDLKKAKRHNRMLPLTNLFRKEKQEKIEITTSKSQIVAEARAKAEELLKRIGLEDKADVYPSTLSGGQKQRVAIIRALAMNPDVILFDEPTSALDPEMVGEVLDLMKDLAKEGMTMIVVTHEMGFAKEVANKVLFIDEGQILETGTPEEFFGNPKNPRLKDFLSKVL
;
A
#
# COMPACT_ATOMS: atom_id res chain seq x y z
N VAL A 1 8.20 9.41 -5.27
CA VAL A 1 6.77 9.63 -4.95
C VAL A 1 6.05 10.22 -6.15
N VAL A 2 4.88 9.66 -6.49
CA VAL A 2 3.98 10.19 -7.51
C VAL A 2 2.71 10.69 -6.83
N ALA A 3 2.37 11.98 -7.00
CA ALA A 3 1.12 12.53 -6.51
C ALA A 3 0.07 12.58 -7.64
N ILE A 4 -1.16 12.22 -7.32
CA ILE A 4 -2.31 12.29 -8.24
C ILE A 4 -3.31 13.27 -7.65
N ILE A 5 -3.60 14.33 -8.39
CA ILE A 5 -4.54 15.38 -7.98
C ILE A 5 -5.62 15.60 -9.03
N GLY A 6 -6.71 16.24 -8.63
CA GLY A 6 -7.85 16.56 -9.51
C GLY A 6 -9.15 16.70 -8.73
N PRO A 7 -10.23 17.15 -9.35
CA PRO A 7 -11.52 17.34 -8.71
C PRO A 7 -12.13 16.00 -8.22
N SER A 8 -13.07 16.10 -7.29
CA SER A 8 -13.83 14.93 -6.83
C SER A 8 -14.59 14.30 -8.00
N GLY A 9 -14.64 12.97 -8.05
CA GLY A 9 -15.30 12.24 -9.13
C GLY A 9 -14.51 12.14 -10.45
N SER A 10 -13.28 12.67 -10.52
CA SER A 10 -12.46 12.63 -11.76
C SER A 10 -11.84 11.26 -12.09
N GLY A 11 -12.04 10.24 -11.27
CA GLY A 11 -11.53 8.89 -11.51
C GLY A 11 -10.21 8.55 -10.84
N LYS A 12 -9.63 9.42 -9.99
CA LYS A 12 -8.33 9.20 -9.30
C LYS A 12 -8.27 7.90 -8.51
N SER A 13 -9.25 7.67 -7.65
CA SER A 13 -9.32 6.46 -6.81
C SER A 13 -9.52 5.20 -7.66
N THR A 14 -10.33 5.26 -8.71
CA THR A 14 -10.51 4.16 -9.67
C THR A 14 -9.18 3.84 -10.35
N PHE A 15 -8.49 4.86 -10.88
CA PHE A 15 -7.18 4.70 -11.49
C PHE A 15 -6.17 4.07 -10.50
N LEU A 16 -6.11 4.58 -9.26
CA LEU A 16 -5.23 4.03 -8.23
C LEU A 16 -5.54 2.55 -7.94
N ARG A 17 -6.82 2.18 -7.86
CA ARG A 17 -7.26 0.80 -7.59
C ARG A 17 -7.03 -0.13 -8.79
N CYS A 18 -7.00 0.39 -10.01
CA CYS A 18 -6.57 -0.40 -11.16
C CYS A 18 -5.09 -0.79 -11.05
N LEU A 19 -4.22 0.05 -10.48
CA LEU A 19 -2.79 -0.25 -10.39
C LEU A 19 -2.47 -1.52 -9.57
N ASN A 20 -3.37 -1.95 -8.69
CA ASN A 20 -3.25 -3.23 -7.97
C ASN A 20 -4.35 -4.23 -8.34
N CYS A 21 -5.05 -3.97 -9.46
CA CYS A 21 -6.17 -4.78 -9.98
C CYS A 21 -7.28 -5.04 -8.94
N MET A 22 -7.53 -4.09 -8.02
CA MET A 22 -8.75 -4.11 -7.20
C MET A 22 -9.99 -3.74 -8.04
N GLU A 23 -9.77 -2.87 -9.02
CA GLU A 23 -10.70 -2.59 -10.12
C GLU A 23 -10.04 -3.14 -11.38
N ASP A 24 -10.74 -3.94 -12.16
CA ASP A 24 -10.21 -4.52 -13.38
C ASP A 24 -10.08 -3.43 -14.47
N PRO A 25 -8.88 -3.21 -15.04
CA PRO A 25 -8.74 -2.29 -16.17
C PRO A 25 -9.47 -2.84 -17.39
N THR A 26 -10.15 -1.98 -18.14
CA THR A 26 -10.86 -2.37 -19.37
C THR A 26 -9.92 -2.65 -20.55
N GLY A 27 -8.64 -2.27 -20.42
CA GLY A 27 -7.60 -2.50 -21.42
C GLY A 27 -6.27 -1.90 -21.01
N GLY A 28 -5.23 -2.15 -21.80
CA GLY A 28 -3.86 -1.74 -21.51
C GLY A 28 -3.09 -2.79 -20.70
N GLN A 29 -1.94 -2.38 -20.17
CA GLN A 29 -1.05 -3.23 -19.40
C GLN A 29 -0.65 -2.52 -18.10
N ILE A 30 -0.46 -3.30 -17.02
CA ILE A 30 0.08 -2.83 -15.76
C ILE A 30 1.33 -3.63 -15.46
N ILE A 31 2.50 -3.04 -15.73
CA ILE A 31 3.77 -3.73 -15.54
C ILE A 31 4.28 -3.47 -14.13
N PHE A 32 4.34 -4.52 -13.32
CA PHE A 32 4.91 -4.49 -11.97
C PHE A 32 6.03 -5.53 -11.86
N ASN A 33 7.25 -5.09 -11.52
CA ASN A 33 8.45 -5.95 -11.46
C ASN A 33 8.64 -6.81 -12.74
N GLY A 34 8.39 -6.20 -13.91
CA GLY A 34 8.56 -6.85 -15.23
C GLY A 34 7.42 -7.80 -15.63
N VAL A 35 6.35 -7.90 -14.83
CA VAL A 35 5.18 -8.75 -15.11
C VAL A 35 3.96 -7.87 -15.38
N ASP A 36 3.19 -8.20 -16.42
CA ASP A 36 1.88 -7.60 -16.65
C ASP A 36 0.85 -8.22 -15.70
N ILE A 37 0.56 -7.49 -14.62
CA ILE A 37 -0.36 -7.97 -13.59
C ILE A 37 -1.84 -7.84 -13.97
N ALA A 38 -2.14 -7.18 -15.09
CA ALA A 38 -3.50 -7.13 -15.66
C ALA A 38 -3.81 -8.37 -16.52
N ASP A 39 -2.82 -9.20 -16.87
CA ASP A 39 -3.08 -10.46 -17.59
C ASP A 39 -3.84 -11.43 -16.67
N PRO A 40 -5.05 -11.91 -17.07
CA PRO A 40 -5.84 -12.87 -16.28
C PRO A 40 -5.13 -14.20 -15.97
N LYS A 41 -4.03 -14.51 -16.65
CA LYS A 41 -3.22 -15.70 -16.39
C LYS A 41 -2.29 -15.54 -15.19
N VAL A 42 -2.06 -14.31 -14.73
CA VAL A 42 -1.18 -13.99 -13.61
C VAL A 42 -1.94 -14.12 -12.29
N ASP A 43 -1.37 -14.84 -11.32
CA ASP A 43 -1.91 -14.82 -9.94
C ASP A 43 -1.56 -13.50 -9.27
N ILE A 44 -2.47 -12.54 -9.36
CA ILE A 44 -2.32 -11.20 -8.79
C ILE A 44 -2.01 -11.22 -7.29
N ASN A 45 -2.44 -12.24 -6.55
CA ASN A 45 -2.19 -12.31 -5.11
C ASN A 45 -0.69 -12.43 -4.77
N ILE A 46 0.11 -12.96 -5.68
CA ILE A 46 1.57 -13.00 -5.52
C ILE A 46 2.12 -11.58 -5.55
N HIS A 47 1.66 -10.75 -6.48
CA HIS A 47 2.13 -9.38 -6.68
C HIS A 47 1.59 -8.42 -5.62
N ARG A 48 0.31 -8.57 -5.20
CA ARG A 48 -0.27 -7.78 -4.11
C ARG A 48 0.44 -7.93 -2.77
N ARG A 49 1.22 -8.98 -2.55
CA ARG A 49 2.07 -9.10 -1.34
C ARG A 49 3.14 -8.02 -1.27
N HIS A 50 3.53 -7.49 -2.43
CA HIS A 50 4.55 -6.46 -2.62
C HIS A 50 3.95 -5.06 -2.82
N MET A 51 2.63 -4.93 -2.72
CA MET A 51 1.91 -3.67 -2.86
C MET A 51 1.13 -3.37 -1.59
N GLY A 52 1.50 -2.31 -0.88
CA GLY A 52 0.69 -1.78 0.22
C GLY A 52 -0.48 -0.96 -0.33
N MET A 53 -1.64 -1.02 0.35
CA MET A 53 -2.77 -0.14 0.05
C MET A 53 -3.30 0.48 1.33
N VAL A 54 -3.39 1.81 1.32
CA VAL A 54 -3.95 2.62 2.41
C VAL A 54 -5.14 3.38 1.85
N PHE A 55 -6.30 3.17 2.46
CA PHE A 55 -7.57 3.72 2.01
C PHE A 55 -7.94 5.00 2.76
N GLN A 56 -8.87 5.75 2.22
CA GLN A 56 -9.52 6.89 2.85
C GLN A 56 -10.13 6.54 4.20
N HIS A 57 -10.86 5.43 4.27
CA HIS A 57 -11.29 4.83 5.51
C HIS A 57 -10.24 3.82 5.98
N PHE A 58 -9.91 3.82 7.24
CA PHE A 58 -8.79 3.08 7.85
C PHE A 58 -8.81 1.57 7.59
N ASN A 59 -9.99 1.00 7.38
CA ASN A 59 -10.24 -0.42 7.09
C ASN A 59 -9.53 -1.38 8.07
N LEU A 60 -9.48 -0.99 9.36
CA LEU A 60 -8.99 -1.86 10.42
C LEU A 60 -10.06 -2.88 10.82
N TYR A 61 -9.62 -4.09 11.13
CA TYR A 61 -10.50 -5.14 11.64
C TYR A 61 -10.91 -4.81 13.09
N ASN A 62 -12.16 -4.43 13.31
CA ASN A 62 -12.68 -4.02 14.61
C ASN A 62 -12.68 -5.15 15.65
N ASN A 63 -12.68 -6.40 15.22
CA ASN A 63 -12.63 -7.60 16.06
C ASN A 63 -11.20 -8.09 16.38
N LYS A 64 -10.19 -7.29 16.02
CA LYS A 64 -8.77 -7.56 16.28
C LYS A 64 -8.13 -6.38 16.99
N THR A 65 -7.18 -6.66 17.87
CA THR A 65 -6.37 -5.59 18.47
C THR A 65 -5.49 -4.91 17.42
N VAL A 66 -4.89 -3.78 17.78
CA VAL A 66 -3.99 -3.03 16.90
C VAL A 66 -2.84 -3.92 16.42
N ILE A 67 -2.15 -4.59 17.33
CA ILE A 67 -1.04 -5.48 16.95
C ILE A 67 -1.50 -6.65 16.08
N GLN A 68 -2.68 -7.21 16.35
CA GLN A 68 -3.24 -8.27 15.52
C GLN A 68 -3.61 -7.79 14.11
N ASN A 69 -4.04 -6.54 13.95
CA ASN A 69 -4.26 -5.93 12.63
C ASN A 69 -2.97 -5.86 11.82
N ILE A 70 -1.87 -5.44 12.44
CA ILE A 70 -0.57 -5.32 11.79
C ILE A 70 0.00 -6.70 11.42
N MET A 71 -0.09 -7.66 12.33
CA MET A 71 0.46 -9.01 12.17
C MET A 71 -0.31 -9.89 11.17
N LEU A 72 -1.59 -9.57 10.89
CA LEU A 72 -2.51 -10.48 10.20
C LEU A 72 -1.97 -10.95 8.84
N ALA A 73 -1.61 -10.03 7.97
CA ALA A 73 -1.14 -10.35 6.62
C ALA A 73 0.22 -11.06 6.63
N PRO A 74 1.25 -10.57 7.33
CA PRO A 74 2.54 -11.26 7.42
C PRO A 74 2.43 -12.70 7.93
N VAL A 75 1.65 -12.92 8.99
CA VAL A 75 1.46 -14.28 9.53
C VAL A 75 0.70 -15.17 8.57
N LEU A 76 -0.40 -14.66 7.97
CA LEU A 76 -1.21 -15.42 7.04
C LEU A 76 -0.41 -15.90 5.83
N VAL A 77 0.30 -14.97 5.17
CA VAL A 77 1.08 -15.24 3.95
C VAL A 77 2.20 -16.24 4.26
N ARG A 78 3.03 -15.99 5.26
CA ARG A 78 4.14 -16.88 5.62
C ARG A 78 3.68 -18.26 6.09
N CYS A 79 2.55 -18.34 6.82
CA CYS A 79 1.95 -19.63 7.18
C CYS A 79 1.39 -20.39 5.97
N GLN A 80 0.85 -19.69 4.96
CA GLN A 80 0.42 -20.33 3.72
C GLN A 80 1.61 -20.87 2.94
N ASP A 81 2.69 -20.10 2.84
CA ASP A 81 3.91 -20.54 2.16
C ASP A 81 4.55 -21.75 2.87
N LEU A 82 4.60 -21.74 4.20
CA LEU A 82 5.03 -22.89 4.99
C LEU A 82 4.16 -24.15 4.74
N LYS A 83 2.84 -23.98 4.66
CA LYS A 83 1.92 -25.10 4.33
C LYS A 83 2.15 -25.62 2.91
N LYS A 84 2.35 -24.73 1.93
CA LYS A 84 2.66 -25.10 0.54
C LYS A 84 3.97 -25.89 0.46
N ALA A 85 5.04 -25.43 1.13
CA ALA A 85 6.33 -26.10 1.19
C ALA A 85 6.22 -27.51 1.83
N LYS A 86 5.52 -27.63 2.97
CA LYS A 86 5.28 -28.93 3.63
C LYS A 86 4.49 -29.89 2.73
N ARG A 87 3.45 -29.39 2.05
CA ARG A 87 2.64 -30.17 1.10
C ARG A 87 3.49 -30.64 -0.09
N HIS A 88 4.29 -29.75 -0.68
CA HIS A 88 5.21 -30.07 -1.75
C HIS A 88 6.16 -31.19 -1.34
N ASN A 89 6.88 -31.04 -0.22
CA ASN A 89 7.82 -32.02 0.28
C ASN A 89 7.19 -33.39 0.58
N ARG A 90 5.94 -33.41 1.05
CA ARG A 90 5.20 -34.66 1.30
C ARG A 90 4.81 -35.38 0.01
N MET A 91 4.44 -34.60 -1.03
CA MET A 91 4.02 -35.16 -2.33
C MET A 91 5.21 -35.51 -3.26
N LEU A 92 6.38 -34.94 -2.96
CA LEU A 92 7.57 -35.01 -3.81
C LEU A 92 7.99 -36.46 -4.18
N PRO A 93 8.00 -37.46 -3.26
CA PRO A 93 8.36 -38.84 -3.62
C PRO A 93 7.43 -39.41 -4.68
N LEU A 94 6.12 -39.13 -4.58
CA LEU A 94 5.12 -39.61 -5.53
C LEU A 94 5.22 -38.91 -6.89
N THR A 95 5.41 -37.57 -6.87
CA THR A 95 5.51 -36.77 -8.11
C THR A 95 6.81 -37.07 -8.87
N ASN A 96 7.92 -37.30 -8.15
CA ASN A 96 9.21 -37.64 -8.76
C ASN A 96 9.25 -39.05 -9.40
N LEU A 97 8.30 -39.93 -9.06
CA LEU A 97 8.19 -41.23 -9.68
C LEU A 97 7.80 -41.13 -11.19
N PHE A 98 7.03 -40.08 -11.54
CA PHE A 98 6.49 -39.87 -12.89
C PHE A 98 7.17 -38.74 -13.65
N ARG A 99 8.20 -38.10 -13.10
CA ARG A 99 8.91 -36.95 -13.72
C ARG A 99 10.26 -37.38 -14.28
N LYS A 100 10.60 -36.85 -15.46
CA LYS A 100 11.93 -37.00 -16.08
C LYS A 100 13.02 -36.26 -15.26
N GLU A 101 12.71 -35.05 -14.81
CA GLU A 101 13.58 -34.27 -13.93
C GLU A 101 13.04 -34.29 -12.51
N LYS A 102 13.85 -34.78 -11.59
CA LYS A 102 13.48 -34.83 -10.16
C LYS A 102 13.55 -33.47 -9.54
N GLN A 103 12.48 -33.07 -8.87
CA GLN A 103 12.46 -31.86 -8.05
C GLN A 103 13.09 -32.12 -6.68
N GLU A 104 13.75 -31.09 -6.14
CA GLU A 104 14.35 -31.13 -4.81
C GLU A 104 13.35 -30.72 -3.72
N LYS A 105 13.64 -31.13 -2.49
CA LYS A 105 12.87 -30.69 -1.32
C LYS A 105 13.09 -29.21 -1.08
N ILE A 106 12.00 -28.50 -0.76
CA ILE A 106 12.07 -27.14 -0.27
C ILE A 106 12.58 -27.18 1.18
N GLU A 107 13.67 -26.48 1.46
CA GLU A 107 14.19 -26.36 2.83
C GLU A 107 13.19 -25.57 3.69
N ILE A 108 12.84 -26.15 4.85
CA ILE A 108 11.91 -25.54 5.80
C ILE A 108 12.71 -25.16 7.05
N THR A 109 13.13 -23.91 7.11
CA THR A 109 13.94 -23.34 8.21
C THR A 109 13.11 -22.72 9.31
N THR A 110 11.81 -22.51 9.09
CA THR A 110 10.94 -21.78 10.04
C THR A 110 9.76 -22.59 10.53
N SER A 111 9.36 -22.36 11.77
CA SER A 111 8.14 -22.89 12.38
C SER A 111 7.01 -21.84 12.41
N LYS A 112 5.77 -22.27 12.61
CA LYS A 112 4.64 -21.34 12.79
C LYS A 112 4.86 -20.41 14.00
N SER A 113 5.43 -20.89 15.10
CA SER A 113 5.72 -20.09 16.29
C SER A 113 6.74 -19.00 16.01
N GLN A 114 7.80 -19.33 15.25
CA GLN A 114 8.81 -18.35 14.82
C GLN A 114 8.19 -17.28 13.91
N ILE A 115 7.36 -17.67 12.93
CA ILE A 115 6.65 -16.72 12.05
C ILE A 115 5.83 -15.72 12.86
N VAL A 116 5.10 -16.20 13.88
CA VAL A 116 4.28 -15.34 14.75
C VAL A 116 5.17 -14.42 15.61
N ALA A 117 6.25 -14.95 16.17
CA ALA A 117 7.18 -14.17 16.98
C ALA A 117 7.86 -13.05 16.18
N GLU A 118 8.36 -13.36 14.98
CA GLU A 118 8.98 -12.36 14.09
C GLU A 118 7.97 -11.30 13.63
N ALA A 119 6.73 -11.71 13.27
CA ALA A 119 5.70 -10.77 12.91
C ALA A 119 5.29 -9.85 14.07
N ARG A 120 5.29 -10.37 15.31
CA ARG A 120 5.04 -9.57 16.51
C ARG A 120 6.16 -8.56 16.75
N ALA A 121 7.41 -9.00 16.71
CA ALA A 121 8.56 -8.10 16.88
C ALA A 121 8.56 -6.96 15.85
N LYS A 122 8.27 -7.28 14.58
CA LYS A 122 8.13 -6.26 13.53
C LYS A 122 6.95 -5.31 13.76
N ALA A 123 5.82 -5.82 14.24
CA ALA A 123 4.66 -5.00 14.57
C ALA A 123 4.95 -4.05 15.75
N GLU A 124 5.66 -4.51 16.77
CA GLU A 124 6.09 -3.69 17.93
C GLU A 124 7.08 -2.60 17.50
N GLU A 125 8.05 -2.93 16.63
CA GLU A 125 8.97 -1.95 16.03
C GLU A 125 8.21 -0.83 15.28
N LEU A 126 7.23 -1.22 14.45
CA LEU A 126 6.41 -0.28 13.68
C LEU A 126 5.51 0.57 14.58
N LEU A 127 4.94 -0.01 15.64
CA LEU A 127 4.16 0.74 16.63
C LEU A 127 5.01 1.79 17.36
N LYS A 128 6.23 1.42 17.73
CA LYS A 128 7.19 2.35 18.34
C LYS A 128 7.51 3.51 17.40
N ARG A 129 7.68 3.24 16.11
CA ARG A 129 7.96 4.27 15.10
C ARG A 129 6.88 5.36 15.05
N ILE A 130 5.62 5.01 15.32
CA ILE A 130 4.49 5.96 15.31
C ILE A 130 4.05 6.39 16.72
N GLY A 131 4.80 6.03 17.78
CA GLY A 131 4.52 6.40 19.17
C GLY A 131 3.21 5.82 19.71
N LEU A 132 2.86 4.58 19.34
CA LEU A 132 1.64 3.89 19.74
C LEU A 132 1.92 2.50 20.35
N GLU A 133 3.08 2.29 20.99
CA GLU A 133 3.42 1.02 21.63
C GLU A 133 2.45 0.65 22.76
N ASP A 134 1.98 1.63 23.51
CA ASP A 134 1.00 1.47 24.59
C ASP A 134 -0.40 1.05 24.09
N LYS A 135 -0.66 1.19 22.78
CA LYS A 135 -1.91 0.84 22.11
C LYS A 135 -1.88 -0.53 21.42
N ALA A 136 -0.82 -1.33 21.58
CA ALA A 136 -0.67 -2.61 20.88
C ALA A 136 -1.88 -3.56 21.08
N ASP A 137 -2.33 -3.70 22.31
CA ASP A 137 -3.36 -4.68 22.70
C ASP A 137 -4.79 -4.09 22.81
N VAL A 138 -4.99 -2.82 22.44
CA VAL A 138 -6.32 -2.21 22.40
C VAL A 138 -7.02 -2.45 21.05
N TYR A 139 -8.33 -2.28 21.03
CA TYR A 139 -9.14 -2.39 19.79
C TYR A 139 -9.20 -1.05 19.05
N PRO A 140 -9.34 -1.06 17.71
CA PRO A 140 -9.41 0.15 16.88
C PRO A 140 -10.48 1.15 17.31
N SER A 141 -11.56 0.70 17.94
CA SER A 141 -12.63 1.58 18.42
C SER A 141 -12.18 2.63 19.44
N THR A 142 -11.08 2.38 20.15
CA THR A 142 -10.53 3.28 21.18
C THR A 142 -9.51 4.29 20.63
N LEU A 143 -9.16 4.19 19.34
CA LEU A 143 -8.19 5.07 18.70
C LEU A 143 -8.85 6.29 18.06
N SER A 144 -8.13 7.43 18.04
CA SER A 144 -8.51 8.58 17.23
C SER A 144 -8.42 8.28 15.73
N GLY A 145 -8.98 9.15 14.89
CA GLY A 145 -8.89 9.03 13.43
C GLY A 145 -7.45 8.98 12.93
N GLY A 146 -6.61 9.93 13.37
CA GLY A 146 -5.20 9.98 13.01
C GLY A 146 -4.41 8.76 13.49
N GLN A 147 -4.68 8.26 14.70
CA GLN A 147 -4.08 7.02 15.19
C GLN A 147 -4.48 5.81 14.34
N LYS A 148 -5.77 5.68 13.97
CA LYS A 148 -6.25 4.62 13.08
C LYS A 148 -5.55 4.65 11.72
N GLN A 149 -5.37 5.84 11.16
CA GLN A 149 -4.71 6.00 9.87
C GLN A 149 -3.22 5.66 9.94
N ARG A 150 -2.52 6.12 10.98
CA ARG A 150 -1.11 5.72 11.19
C ARG A 150 -0.98 4.20 11.35
N VAL A 151 -1.88 3.55 12.08
CA VAL A 151 -1.94 2.08 12.18
C VAL A 151 -2.21 1.43 10.82
N ALA A 152 -3.09 1.99 9.98
CA ALA A 152 -3.34 1.48 8.64
C ALA A 152 -2.09 1.57 7.74
N ILE A 153 -1.31 2.65 7.86
CA ILE A 153 -0.05 2.83 7.14
C ILE A 153 0.98 1.78 7.58
N ILE A 154 1.23 1.62 8.89
CA ILE A 154 2.22 0.63 9.36
C ILE A 154 1.76 -0.81 9.12
N ARG A 155 0.47 -1.08 9.08
CA ARG A 155 -0.07 -2.38 8.65
C ARG A 155 0.32 -2.69 7.20
N ALA A 156 0.29 -1.71 6.30
CA ALA A 156 0.77 -1.88 4.92
C ALA A 156 2.29 -2.10 4.90
N LEU A 157 3.05 -1.34 5.69
CA LEU A 157 4.51 -1.49 5.84
C LEU A 157 4.94 -2.84 6.41
N ALA A 158 4.12 -3.49 7.24
CA ALA A 158 4.44 -4.77 7.85
C ALA A 158 4.66 -5.91 6.84
N MET A 159 4.17 -5.76 5.62
CA MET A 159 4.42 -6.68 4.50
C MET A 159 5.73 -6.41 3.76
N ASN A 160 6.46 -5.37 4.14
CA ASN A 160 7.68 -4.93 3.45
C ASN A 160 7.44 -4.71 1.94
N PRO A 161 6.49 -3.85 1.56
CA PRO A 161 6.06 -3.69 0.17
C PRO A 161 7.11 -2.92 -0.66
N ASP A 162 7.13 -3.17 -1.98
CA ASP A 162 7.93 -2.43 -2.94
C ASP A 162 7.30 -1.05 -3.26
N VAL A 163 5.98 -0.95 -3.13
CA VAL A 163 5.20 0.28 -3.36
C VAL A 163 4.01 0.37 -2.41
N ILE A 164 3.66 1.58 -1.99
CA ILE A 164 2.42 1.84 -1.24
C ILE A 164 1.54 2.79 -2.04
N LEU A 165 0.28 2.38 -2.21
CA LEU A 165 -0.78 3.15 -2.84
C LEU A 165 -1.62 3.82 -1.74
N PHE A 166 -1.76 5.15 -1.79
CA PHE A 166 -2.55 5.92 -0.84
C PHE A 166 -3.76 6.54 -1.54
N ASP A 167 -4.94 6.15 -1.11
CA ASP A 167 -6.22 6.67 -1.63
C ASP A 167 -6.78 7.69 -0.63
N GLU A 168 -6.47 8.97 -0.83
CA GLU A 168 -6.90 10.10 0.00
C GLU A 168 -6.71 9.86 1.51
N PRO A 169 -5.48 9.63 1.99
CA PRO A 169 -5.23 9.12 3.35
C PRO A 169 -5.61 10.09 4.47
N THR A 170 -5.87 11.36 4.16
CA THR A 170 -6.20 12.41 5.14
C THR A 170 -7.65 12.86 5.10
N SER A 171 -8.42 12.50 4.06
CA SER A 171 -9.76 13.08 3.81
C SER A 171 -10.83 12.69 4.84
N ALA A 172 -10.62 11.62 5.62
CA ALA A 172 -11.51 11.19 6.69
C ALA A 172 -11.03 11.65 8.10
N LEU A 173 -10.08 12.59 8.16
CA LEU A 173 -9.47 13.07 9.40
C LEU A 173 -9.91 14.50 9.73
N ASP A 174 -9.96 14.79 11.02
CA ASP A 174 -10.06 16.15 11.50
C ASP A 174 -8.76 16.93 11.16
N PRO A 175 -8.83 18.23 10.83
CA PRO A 175 -7.68 19.01 10.39
C PRO A 175 -6.47 18.96 11.34
N GLU A 176 -6.71 18.90 12.66
CA GLU A 176 -5.65 18.79 13.67
C GLU A 176 -4.87 17.47 13.64
N MET A 177 -5.45 16.41 13.04
CA MET A 177 -4.83 15.07 12.93
C MET A 177 -4.12 14.84 11.59
N VAL A 178 -4.33 15.69 10.60
CA VAL A 178 -3.76 15.58 9.26
C VAL A 178 -2.24 15.64 9.29
N GLY A 179 -1.69 16.57 10.08
CA GLY A 179 -0.24 16.81 10.18
C GLY A 179 0.55 15.53 10.53
N GLU A 180 0.13 14.81 11.57
CA GLU A 180 0.81 13.59 12.03
C GLU A 180 0.87 12.48 10.95
N VAL A 181 -0.18 12.38 10.13
CA VAL A 181 -0.24 11.41 9.03
C VAL A 181 0.66 11.83 7.88
N LEU A 182 0.64 13.11 7.51
CA LEU A 182 1.51 13.66 6.47
C LEU A 182 2.99 13.58 6.86
N ASP A 183 3.34 13.84 8.12
CA ASP A 183 4.72 13.74 8.61
C ASP A 183 5.22 12.30 8.53
N LEU A 184 4.41 11.31 8.91
CA LEU A 184 4.76 9.89 8.71
C LEU A 184 5.00 9.58 7.23
N MET A 185 4.16 10.09 6.32
CA MET A 185 4.32 9.86 4.88
C MET A 185 5.57 10.57 4.33
N LYS A 186 5.91 11.77 4.82
CA LYS A 186 7.16 12.48 4.48
C LYS A 186 8.39 11.68 4.91
N ASP A 187 8.36 11.09 6.10
CA ASP A 187 9.47 10.26 6.58
C ASP A 187 9.64 9.00 5.73
N LEU A 188 8.54 8.35 5.32
CA LEU A 188 8.59 7.23 4.37
C LEU A 188 9.20 7.64 3.01
N ALA A 189 8.86 8.84 2.52
CA ALA A 189 9.44 9.36 1.29
C ALA A 189 10.95 9.60 1.40
N LYS A 190 11.41 10.19 2.52
CA LYS A 190 12.85 10.40 2.80
C LYS A 190 13.63 9.09 2.88
N GLU A 191 13.00 8.01 3.36
CA GLU A 191 13.57 6.67 3.40
C GLU A 191 13.61 5.98 2.02
N GLY A 192 13.09 6.62 0.99
CA GLY A 192 13.10 6.08 -0.37
C GLY A 192 11.92 5.16 -0.70
N MET A 193 10.86 5.12 0.13
CA MET A 193 9.68 4.32 -0.16
C MET A 193 9.00 4.80 -1.44
N THR A 194 8.77 3.88 -2.37
CA THR A 194 7.97 4.18 -3.57
C THR A 194 6.50 4.35 -3.17
N MET A 195 5.93 5.51 -3.49
CA MET A 195 4.54 5.82 -3.14
C MET A 195 3.81 6.42 -4.34
N ILE A 196 2.53 6.02 -4.49
CA ILE A 196 1.57 6.69 -5.38
C ILE A 196 0.43 7.19 -4.49
N VAL A 197 0.21 8.49 -4.49
CA VAL A 197 -0.66 9.17 -3.51
C VAL A 197 -1.73 9.98 -4.22
N VAL A 198 -2.98 9.57 -4.09
CA VAL A 198 -4.13 10.42 -4.40
C VAL A 198 -4.34 11.35 -3.21
N THR A 199 -4.28 12.65 -3.41
CA THR A 199 -4.38 13.62 -2.32
C THR A 199 -4.99 14.94 -2.73
N HIS A 200 -5.59 15.62 -1.77
CA HIS A 200 -6.01 17.03 -1.83
C HIS A 200 -5.04 17.95 -1.09
N GLU A 201 -3.99 17.41 -0.47
CA GLU A 201 -2.96 18.15 0.26
C GLU A 201 -1.91 18.69 -0.72
N MET A 202 -2.16 19.88 -1.29
CA MET A 202 -1.27 20.46 -2.30
C MET A 202 0.12 20.78 -1.76
N GLY A 203 0.20 21.19 -0.49
CA GLY A 203 1.47 21.44 0.20
C GLY A 203 2.33 20.19 0.29
N PHE A 204 1.72 19.04 0.65
CA PHE A 204 2.39 17.74 0.68
C PHE A 204 2.85 17.31 -0.72
N ALA A 205 1.96 17.40 -1.72
CA ALA A 205 2.31 17.03 -3.09
C ALA A 205 3.49 17.85 -3.63
N LYS A 206 3.52 19.17 -3.34
CA LYS A 206 4.59 20.07 -3.74
C LYS A 206 5.93 19.77 -3.06
N GLU A 207 5.89 19.38 -1.78
CA GLU A 207 7.10 19.11 -0.99
C GLU A 207 7.73 17.76 -1.27
N VAL A 208 6.91 16.72 -1.51
CA VAL A 208 7.37 15.32 -1.44
C VAL A 208 7.35 14.60 -2.78
N ALA A 209 6.51 15.04 -3.73
CA ALA A 209 6.41 14.35 -5.00
C ALA A 209 7.61 14.59 -5.92
N ASN A 210 8.00 13.56 -6.67
CA ASN A 210 8.92 13.68 -7.78
C ASN A 210 8.19 13.92 -9.11
N LYS A 211 6.90 13.52 -9.14
CA LYS A 211 6.01 13.67 -10.29
C LYS A 211 4.59 13.91 -9.82
N VAL A 212 3.88 14.80 -10.49
CA VAL A 212 2.47 15.09 -10.24
C VAL A 212 1.66 14.81 -11.50
N LEU A 213 0.49 14.17 -11.32
CA LEU A 213 -0.49 13.92 -12.39
C LEU A 213 -1.78 14.66 -12.05
N PHE A 214 -2.32 15.37 -13.04
CA PHE A 214 -3.66 15.96 -12.97
C PHE A 214 -4.65 15.09 -13.73
N ILE A 215 -5.65 14.56 -13.02
CA ILE A 215 -6.72 13.74 -13.60
C ILE A 215 -8.03 14.51 -13.51
N ASP A 216 -8.69 14.68 -14.64
CA ASP A 216 -10.06 15.19 -14.74
C ASP A 216 -10.83 14.46 -15.83
N GLU A 217 -12.13 14.22 -15.59
CA GLU A 217 -13.01 13.46 -16.51
C GLU A 217 -12.44 12.12 -16.99
N GLY A 218 -11.73 11.42 -16.11
CA GLY A 218 -11.12 10.11 -16.40
C GLY A 218 -9.87 10.17 -17.28
N GLN A 219 -9.30 11.35 -17.53
CA GLN A 219 -8.13 11.55 -18.37
C GLN A 219 -6.98 12.20 -17.59
N ILE A 220 -5.74 11.80 -17.89
CA ILE A 220 -4.56 12.49 -17.41
C ILE A 220 -4.34 13.72 -18.33
N LEU A 221 -4.67 14.90 -17.83
CA LEU A 221 -4.62 16.15 -18.62
C LEU A 221 -3.25 16.80 -18.58
N GLU A 222 -2.50 16.66 -17.48
CA GLU A 222 -1.14 17.20 -17.34
C GLU A 222 -0.30 16.33 -16.40
N THR A 223 0.99 16.25 -16.69
CA THR A 223 2.00 15.64 -15.83
C THR A 223 3.26 16.50 -15.82
N GLY A 224 3.95 16.58 -14.68
CA GLY A 224 5.21 17.32 -14.57
C GLY A 224 5.89 17.12 -13.23
N THR A 225 7.03 17.77 -13.04
CA THR A 225 7.63 17.93 -11.71
C THR A 225 6.76 18.89 -10.87
N PRO A 226 6.85 18.87 -9.54
CA PRO A 226 6.11 19.83 -8.71
C PRO A 226 6.37 21.29 -9.09
N GLU A 227 7.62 21.62 -9.41
CA GLU A 227 8.00 22.99 -9.79
C GLU A 227 7.29 23.45 -11.08
N GLU A 228 7.29 22.60 -12.11
CA GLU A 228 6.60 22.90 -13.37
C GLU A 228 5.11 22.95 -13.20
N PHE A 229 4.57 21.96 -12.50
CA PHE A 229 3.15 21.73 -12.32
C PHE A 229 2.45 22.84 -11.52
N PHE A 230 3.04 23.24 -10.40
CA PHE A 230 2.47 24.28 -9.54
C PHE A 230 2.94 25.70 -9.92
N GLY A 231 4.15 25.84 -10.50
CA GLY A 231 4.71 27.13 -10.84
C GLY A 231 4.33 27.65 -12.23
N ASN A 232 4.16 26.75 -13.20
CA ASN A 232 3.83 27.10 -14.59
C ASN A 232 2.92 26.06 -15.25
N PRO A 233 1.69 25.84 -14.73
CA PRO A 233 0.73 24.91 -15.31
C PRO A 233 0.39 25.28 -16.75
N LYS A 234 0.36 24.30 -17.65
CA LYS A 234 0.11 24.53 -19.08
C LYS A 234 -1.36 24.37 -19.42
N ASN A 235 -2.01 23.36 -18.87
CA ASN A 235 -3.42 23.04 -19.15
C ASN A 235 -4.35 24.10 -18.51
N PRO A 236 -5.28 24.69 -19.29
CA PRO A 236 -6.21 25.71 -18.75
C PRO A 236 -7.09 25.17 -17.62
N ARG A 237 -7.49 23.91 -17.69
CA ARG A 237 -8.32 23.26 -16.68
C ARG A 237 -7.55 23.07 -15.36
N LEU A 238 -6.26 22.74 -15.44
CA LEU A 238 -5.37 22.69 -14.27
C LEU A 238 -5.21 24.09 -13.64
N LYS A 239 -5.03 25.14 -14.45
CA LYS A 239 -4.96 26.52 -13.95
C LYS A 239 -6.21 26.92 -13.17
N ASP A 240 -7.40 26.64 -13.74
CA ASP A 240 -8.68 26.90 -13.08
C ASP A 240 -8.80 26.09 -11.76
N PHE A 241 -8.41 24.83 -11.77
CA PHE A 241 -8.41 23.99 -10.57
C PHE A 241 -7.48 24.54 -9.49
N LEU A 242 -6.23 24.82 -9.83
CA LEU A 242 -5.24 25.33 -8.85
C LEU A 242 -5.64 26.68 -8.27
N SER A 243 -6.23 27.58 -9.06
CA SER A 243 -6.69 28.90 -8.56
C SER A 243 -7.82 28.82 -7.52
N LYS A 244 -8.46 27.63 -7.37
CA LYS A 244 -9.54 27.42 -6.38
C LYS A 244 -9.08 26.69 -5.13
N VAL A 245 -7.91 26.03 -5.19
CA VAL A 245 -7.41 25.18 -4.09
C VAL A 245 -6.11 25.69 -3.47
N LEU A 246 -5.41 26.61 -4.11
CA LEU A 246 -4.25 27.35 -3.59
C LEU A 246 -4.62 28.76 -3.20
#